data_4a657f78d0b34d8df968c6a102d8d119
#
_entry.id   4a657f78d0b34d8df968c6a102d8d119
#
_cell.length_a   1.000
_cell.length_b   1.000
_cell.length_c   1.000
_cell.angle_alpha   90.00
_cell.angle_beta   90.00
_cell.angle_gamma   90.00
#
_symmetry.space_group_name_H-M   'P 1'
#
loop_
_entity.id
_entity.type
_entity.pdbx_description
1 polymer ?
#
loop_
_entity_poly.entity_id
_entity_poly.type
_entity_poly.pdbx_seq_one_letter_code
_entity_poly.pdbx_strand_id
1 'polypeptide(L)'
;MKKLLFVTSLVVWCGLTLGTGAQSSPKANWLTDGGDVQRTGWQRNETTLTTGNVKDLRIVWKVKLDNEPREMHALLPVLIVGEISTAAGPKEIAVVAGSSDNIYAIDVQAGQILWKKHFEYPPAKSTRRIGDALCPGGQTATPVIGPADASGRRTIFALDGSGALRQLNVADGREIAPPIHYTWRDGKAYALNLVNNVLYTTTAQGCAGNPNQVWAMDLANVEQVKTFNPGSGGLWGRTGAAISSDGTVFAPTGDGTYDAENQVYGNGLIGVRLEGGQLKLKDYFIPSNWAWLRKRDLDMNVTPAIFTYKGRELMVTSSKECRIWLLDPKSIGGADHQTPMYRTPLLCNEEVDFAAAGIWGSLATWEDAKGTRWILTPIWGPPHSEFKAPVSNGTVTHGAVVALKLEEKGGKYVLTPAWISRDMDLAEPPVIANGVVYTYGSGEDATQATAEGGLNSSAPRRIPLSKHAVLYALDAQTGRELYSSGTQVTSFNHFSGLSIANGRVYLGTFDGMLYCFGL
;
A
#
# COMPACT_ATOMS: atom_id res chain seq x y z
N MET A 1 42.24 80.49 -26.61
CA MET A 1 41.83 79.44 -27.51
C MET A 1 42.24 78.10 -26.88
N LYS A 2 41.36 77.41 -26.18
CA LYS A 2 41.63 76.05 -25.57
C LYS A 2 40.88 75.04 -26.41
N LYS A 3 41.62 74.11 -27.01
CA LYS A 3 41.08 72.97 -27.76
C LYS A 3 40.60 71.90 -26.79
N LEU A 4 39.35 71.48 -26.87
CA LEU A 4 38.74 70.36 -26.14
C LEU A 4 38.90 69.10 -26.98
N LEU A 5 39.62 68.07 -26.45
CA LEU A 5 39.70 66.74 -27.03
C LEU A 5 38.46 65.92 -26.49
N PHE A 6 37.65 65.42 -27.38
CA PHE A 6 36.66 64.39 -27.09
C PHE A 6 37.32 63.02 -27.24
N VAL A 7 37.31 62.23 -26.13
CA VAL A 7 37.64 60.80 -26.13
C VAL A 7 36.37 60.01 -26.16
N THR A 8 36.11 59.33 -27.27
CA THR A 8 34.97 58.40 -27.43
C THR A 8 35.38 57.02 -26.89
N SER A 9 34.83 56.63 -25.76
CA SER A 9 34.98 55.26 -25.21
C SER A 9 33.97 54.33 -25.86
N LEU A 10 34.47 53.34 -26.58
CA LEU A 10 33.67 52.21 -27.14
C LEU A 10 33.44 51.18 -26.01
N VAL A 11 32.20 51.06 -25.53
CA VAL A 11 31.80 50.01 -24.61
C VAL A 11 31.40 48.78 -25.43
N VAL A 12 32.23 47.74 -25.41
CA VAL A 12 31.91 46.43 -25.97
C VAL A 12 31.04 45.69 -24.97
N TRP A 13 29.76 45.52 -25.30
CA TRP A 13 28.82 44.67 -24.55
C TRP A 13 29.07 43.21 -24.92
N CYS A 14 29.72 42.45 -24.02
CA CYS A 14 29.85 41.01 -24.10
C CYS A 14 28.54 40.41 -23.56
N GLY A 15 27.61 40.03 -24.44
CA GLY A 15 26.38 39.35 -24.07
C GLY A 15 26.68 37.94 -23.55
N LEU A 16 26.69 37.76 -22.23
CA LEU A 16 26.59 36.43 -21.61
C LEU A 16 25.19 35.89 -21.83
N THR A 17 25.00 35.00 -22.80
CA THR A 17 23.82 34.13 -22.87
C THR A 17 23.90 33.12 -21.73
N LEU A 18 23.24 33.43 -20.60
CA LEU A 18 22.94 32.45 -19.59
C LEU A 18 21.95 31.43 -20.23
N GLY A 19 22.48 30.30 -20.66
CA GLY A 19 21.69 29.17 -21.00
C GLY A 19 20.92 28.75 -19.75
N THR A 20 19.63 29.06 -19.69
CA THR A 20 18.70 28.46 -18.72
C THR A 20 18.59 27.00 -19.06
N GLY A 21 19.51 26.18 -18.59
CA GLY A 21 19.29 24.74 -18.50
C GLY A 21 18.05 24.55 -17.64
N ALA A 22 16.96 24.07 -18.25
CA ALA A 22 15.78 23.66 -17.51
C ALA A 22 16.24 22.61 -16.50
N GLN A 23 16.30 22.98 -15.23
CA GLN A 23 16.60 22.07 -14.15
C GLN A 23 15.44 21.07 -14.12
N SER A 24 15.67 19.83 -14.58
CA SER A 24 14.67 18.78 -14.55
C SER A 24 14.21 18.61 -13.10
N SER A 25 12.91 18.64 -12.88
CA SER A 25 12.35 18.36 -11.54
C SER A 25 12.90 17.02 -11.04
N PRO A 26 13.22 16.90 -9.73
CA PRO A 26 13.69 15.64 -9.17
C PRO A 26 12.68 14.53 -9.46
N LYS A 27 13.17 13.38 -9.91
CA LYS A 27 12.31 12.23 -10.16
C LYS A 27 11.61 11.77 -8.88
N ALA A 28 10.33 11.42 -9.00
CA ALA A 28 9.53 10.92 -7.91
C ALA A 28 10.01 9.54 -7.45
N ASN A 29 9.84 9.27 -6.16
CA ASN A 29 10.10 7.97 -5.55
C ASN A 29 8.80 7.33 -5.07
N TRP A 30 8.79 5.99 -4.97
CA TRP A 30 7.77 5.19 -4.30
C TRP A 30 8.48 4.16 -3.43
N LEU A 31 8.90 4.57 -2.21
CA LEU A 31 9.89 3.82 -1.42
C LEU A 31 9.30 2.83 -0.43
N THR A 32 7.99 2.83 -0.27
CA THR A 32 7.24 1.93 0.62
C THR A 32 5.87 1.62 0.03
N ASP A 33 5.26 0.54 0.42
CA ASP A 33 3.88 0.21 0.01
C ASP A 33 2.92 1.32 0.46
N GLY A 34 1.92 1.62 -0.36
CA GLY A 34 1.00 2.73 -0.11
C GLY A 34 1.61 4.12 -0.30
N GLY A 35 2.85 4.22 -0.84
CA GLY A 35 3.52 5.45 -1.28
C GLY A 35 4.23 6.24 -0.19
N ASP A 36 3.72 6.25 1.03
CA ASP A 36 4.29 6.96 2.17
C ASP A 36 4.04 6.23 3.50
N VAL A 37 4.65 6.71 4.57
CA VAL A 37 4.54 6.10 5.90
C VAL A 37 3.14 6.17 6.50
N GLN A 38 2.31 7.08 6.02
CA GLN A 38 0.93 7.31 6.40
C GLN A 38 -0.07 6.48 5.57
N ARG A 39 0.43 5.76 4.57
CA ARG A 39 -0.33 4.86 3.67
C ARG A 39 -1.40 5.58 2.86
N THR A 40 -1.11 6.80 2.41
CA THR A 40 -2.09 7.63 1.69
C THR A 40 -2.44 7.14 0.29
N GLY A 41 -1.63 6.28 -0.34
CA GLY A 41 -1.81 5.87 -1.73
C GLY A 41 -1.66 7.03 -2.73
N TRP A 42 -1.00 8.12 -2.34
CA TRP A 42 -0.92 9.35 -3.15
C TRP A 42 0.51 9.65 -3.59
N GLN A 43 0.75 9.56 -4.91
CA GLN A 43 1.99 10.07 -5.53
C GLN A 43 1.86 11.57 -5.80
N ARG A 44 2.37 12.39 -4.88
CA ARG A 44 2.25 13.85 -4.94
C ARG A 44 3.12 14.50 -6.01
N ASN A 45 4.18 13.80 -6.43
CA ASN A 45 5.22 14.34 -7.32
C ASN A 45 5.10 13.82 -8.76
N GLU A 46 3.99 13.14 -9.11
CA GLU A 46 3.72 12.76 -10.50
C GLU A 46 3.29 13.96 -11.31
N THR A 47 3.95 14.21 -12.43
CA THR A 47 3.66 15.35 -13.31
C THR A 47 3.51 14.95 -14.78
N THR A 48 3.90 13.73 -15.14
CA THR A 48 3.89 13.24 -16.53
C THR A 48 2.52 12.70 -16.94
N LEU A 49 1.94 11.83 -16.09
CA LEU A 49 0.61 11.27 -16.34
C LEU A 49 -0.46 12.27 -15.86
N THR A 50 -1.41 12.58 -16.73
CA THR A 50 -2.49 13.55 -16.51
C THR A 50 -3.82 12.99 -16.99
N THR A 51 -4.93 13.57 -16.58
CA THR A 51 -6.26 13.21 -17.10
C THR A 51 -6.39 13.37 -18.61
N GLY A 52 -5.54 14.19 -19.24
CA GLY A 52 -5.54 14.44 -20.68
C GLY A 52 -4.81 13.39 -21.51
N ASN A 53 -3.79 12.74 -20.94
CA ASN A 53 -2.90 11.82 -21.68
C ASN A 53 -2.95 10.35 -21.25
N VAL A 54 -3.51 10.01 -20.09
CA VAL A 54 -3.57 8.61 -19.62
C VAL A 54 -4.38 7.68 -20.55
N LYS A 55 -5.23 8.22 -21.39
CA LYS A 55 -5.92 7.45 -22.46
C LYS A 55 -4.95 6.77 -23.44
N ASP A 56 -3.73 7.29 -23.55
CA ASP A 56 -2.68 6.83 -24.44
C ASP A 56 -1.69 5.85 -23.76
N LEU A 57 -2.01 5.42 -22.52
CA LEU A 57 -1.22 4.41 -21.81
C LEU A 57 -1.12 3.12 -22.63
N ARG A 58 0.08 2.54 -22.62
CA ARG A 58 0.35 1.24 -23.22
C ARG A 58 1.37 0.48 -22.38
N ILE A 59 1.50 -0.81 -22.60
CA ILE A 59 2.62 -1.57 -22.05
C ILE A 59 3.91 -1.07 -22.72
N VAL A 60 4.77 -0.42 -21.94
CA VAL A 60 6.10 0.02 -22.39
C VAL A 60 7.05 -1.16 -22.41
N TRP A 61 6.98 -1.97 -21.35
CA TRP A 61 7.66 -3.26 -21.26
C TRP A 61 6.93 -4.19 -20.30
N LYS A 62 7.20 -5.46 -20.44
CA LYS A 62 6.86 -6.50 -19.47
C LYS A 62 8.02 -7.46 -19.31
N VAL A 63 8.21 -7.98 -18.12
CA VAL A 63 9.28 -8.94 -17.83
C VAL A 63 8.73 -10.10 -17.03
N LYS A 64 9.08 -11.31 -17.43
CA LYS A 64 8.83 -12.53 -16.67
C LYS A 64 9.93 -12.70 -15.64
N LEU A 65 9.55 -12.71 -14.36
CA LEU A 65 10.46 -12.99 -13.26
C LEU A 65 10.38 -14.48 -12.93
N ASP A 66 11.50 -15.06 -12.60
CA ASP A 66 11.62 -16.48 -12.20
C ASP A 66 11.21 -16.67 -10.73
N ASN A 67 10.07 -16.08 -10.36
CA ASN A 67 9.48 -16.21 -9.04
C ASN A 67 8.39 -17.29 -9.08
N GLU A 68 8.56 -18.30 -8.24
CA GLU A 68 7.56 -19.36 -8.06
C GLU A 68 6.48 -18.88 -7.09
N PRO A 69 5.19 -18.91 -7.49
CA PRO A 69 4.10 -18.57 -6.57
C PRO A 69 4.05 -19.53 -5.37
N ARG A 70 3.71 -18.99 -4.21
CA ARG A 70 3.38 -19.78 -3.02
C ARG A 70 1.90 -19.59 -2.72
N GLU A 71 1.10 -20.64 -2.92
CA GLU A 71 -0.35 -20.56 -2.87
C GLU A 71 -0.88 -19.47 -3.82
N MET A 72 -1.66 -18.50 -3.36
CA MET A 72 -2.15 -17.39 -4.18
C MET A 72 -1.14 -16.23 -4.32
N HIS A 73 -0.01 -16.25 -3.59
CA HIS A 73 0.95 -15.15 -3.54
C HIS A 73 2.06 -15.33 -4.59
N ALA A 74 2.43 -14.26 -5.26
CA ALA A 74 3.53 -14.25 -6.23
C ALA A 74 4.44 -13.03 -6.04
N LEU A 75 4.17 -11.93 -6.74
CA LEU A 75 4.94 -10.68 -6.64
C LEU A 75 4.32 -9.74 -5.62
N LEU A 76 5.17 -9.02 -4.91
CA LEU A 76 4.79 -7.95 -3.99
C LEU A 76 4.78 -6.60 -4.72
N PRO A 77 4.17 -5.54 -4.13
CA PRO A 77 4.17 -4.21 -4.73
C PRO A 77 5.56 -3.71 -5.09
N VAL A 78 5.66 -3.04 -6.22
CA VAL A 78 6.91 -2.50 -6.75
C VAL A 78 7.30 -1.24 -5.98
N LEU A 79 8.59 -1.10 -5.65
CA LEU A 79 9.15 0.14 -5.11
C LEU A 79 9.95 0.84 -6.20
N ILE A 80 9.90 2.17 -6.25
CA ILE A 80 10.57 2.96 -7.28
C ILE A 80 11.56 3.92 -6.63
N VAL A 81 12.81 3.86 -7.11
CA VAL A 81 13.83 4.86 -6.83
C VAL A 81 14.02 5.68 -8.11
N GLY A 82 13.63 6.95 -8.06
CA GLY A 82 13.62 7.82 -9.24
C GLY A 82 14.99 8.09 -9.82
N GLU A 83 16.02 8.13 -8.96
CA GLU A 83 17.41 8.22 -9.41
C GLU A 83 18.35 7.61 -8.38
N ILE A 84 19.25 6.77 -8.84
CA ILE A 84 20.35 6.19 -8.07
C ILE A 84 21.59 6.04 -8.96
N SER A 85 22.77 6.36 -8.44
CA SER A 85 24.03 6.15 -9.14
C SER A 85 24.39 4.66 -9.16
N THR A 86 24.64 4.12 -10.35
CA THR A 86 25.12 2.75 -10.57
C THR A 86 26.47 2.78 -11.29
N ALA A 87 27.13 1.63 -11.39
CA ALA A 87 28.37 1.50 -12.17
C ALA A 87 28.18 1.86 -13.65
N ALA A 88 26.96 1.75 -14.19
CA ALA A 88 26.60 2.10 -15.56
C ALA A 88 26.01 3.54 -15.69
N GLY A 89 26.18 4.39 -14.67
CA GLY A 89 25.61 5.73 -14.60
C GLY A 89 24.31 5.81 -13.81
N PRO A 90 23.68 7.00 -13.75
CA PRO A 90 22.41 7.20 -13.05
C PRO A 90 21.29 6.37 -13.68
N LYS A 91 20.48 5.73 -12.83
CA LYS A 91 19.36 4.89 -13.24
C LYS A 91 18.12 5.20 -12.40
N GLU A 92 16.96 5.03 -13.00
CA GLU A 92 15.70 4.84 -12.30
C GLU A 92 15.48 3.34 -12.14
N ILE A 93 15.22 2.89 -10.91
CA ILE A 93 15.16 1.47 -10.58
C ILE A 93 13.81 1.11 -9.99
N ALA A 94 13.17 0.08 -10.55
CA ALA A 94 12.06 -0.61 -9.95
C ALA A 94 12.57 -1.82 -9.17
N VAL A 95 12.22 -1.90 -7.88
CA VAL A 95 12.55 -3.02 -7.00
C VAL A 95 11.28 -3.81 -6.72
N VAL A 96 11.30 -5.11 -6.95
CA VAL A 96 10.18 -6.00 -6.67
C VAL A 96 10.65 -7.23 -5.93
N ALA A 97 9.93 -7.61 -4.89
CA ALA A 97 10.14 -8.86 -4.16
C ALA A 97 9.09 -9.90 -4.56
N GLY A 98 9.41 -11.16 -4.38
CA GLY A 98 8.52 -12.25 -4.71
C GLY A 98 8.45 -13.30 -3.60
N SER A 99 7.33 -14.03 -3.57
CA SER A 99 7.02 -15.03 -2.54
C SER A 99 8.03 -16.17 -2.43
N SER A 100 8.84 -16.41 -3.45
CA SER A 100 9.93 -17.41 -3.45
C SER A 100 11.26 -16.86 -2.94
N ASP A 101 11.23 -15.82 -2.10
CA ASP A 101 12.41 -15.21 -1.47
C ASP A 101 13.40 -14.61 -2.48
N ASN A 102 12.88 -14.06 -3.56
CA ASN A 102 13.63 -13.34 -4.57
C ASN A 102 13.39 -11.83 -4.47
N ILE A 103 14.44 -11.04 -4.71
CA ILE A 103 14.33 -9.60 -4.97
C ILE A 103 15.00 -9.29 -6.30
N TYR A 104 14.35 -8.46 -7.09
CA TYR A 104 14.80 -8.03 -8.40
C TYR A 104 14.91 -6.51 -8.42
N ALA A 105 15.95 -6.00 -9.07
CA ALA A 105 16.02 -4.60 -9.49
C ALA A 105 15.99 -4.53 -11.01
N ILE A 106 15.17 -3.67 -11.54
CA ILE A 106 14.87 -3.54 -12.96
C ILE A 106 15.13 -2.10 -13.38
N ASP A 107 15.86 -1.92 -14.48
CA ASP A 107 15.99 -0.62 -15.14
C ASP A 107 14.62 -0.19 -15.67
N VAL A 108 14.09 0.89 -15.13
CA VAL A 108 12.74 1.39 -15.48
C VAL A 108 12.65 1.77 -16.96
N GLN A 109 13.72 2.30 -17.53
CA GLN A 109 13.75 2.74 -18.93
C GLN A 109 13.81 1.55 -19.90
N ALA A 110 14.62 0.54 -19.60
CA ALA A 110 14.88 -0.58 -20.49
C ALA A 110 14.01 -1.82 -20.21
N GLY A 111 13.39 -1.93 -19.01
CA GLY A 111 12.68 -3.13 -18.58
C GLY A 111 13.61 -4.34 -18.34
N GLN A 112 14.91 -4.10 -18.17
CA GLN A 112 15.92 -5.14 -17.98
C GLN A 112 16.25 -5.35 -16.51
N ILE A 113 16.39 -6.62 -16.10
CA ILE A 113 16.85 -6.96 -14.77
C ILE A 113 18.32 -6.54 -14.64
N LEU A 114 18.60 -5.62 -13.72
CA LEU A 114 19.95 -5.17 -13.39
C LEU A 114 20.65 -6.17 -12.47
N TRP A 115 19.91 -6.66 -11.48
CA TRP A 115 20.37 -7.70 -10.57
C TRP A 115 19.19 -8.46 -9.96
N LYS A 116 19.46 -9.68 -9.51
CA LYS A 116 18.58 -10.53 -8.74
C LYS A 116 19.31 -10.99 -7.49
N LYS A 117 18.61 -11.05 -6.36
CA LYS A 117 19.06 -11.69 -5.13
C LYS A 117 18.03 -12.74 -4.71
N HIS A 118 18.49 -13.96 -4.46
CA HIS A 118 17.72 -15.02 -3.82
C HIS A 118 18.23 -15.21 -2.39
N PHE A 119 17.32 -15.42 -1.44
CA PHE A 119 17.67 -15.69 -0.06
C PHE A 119 17.56 -17.19 0.22
N GLU A 120 18.68 -17.79 0.56
CA GLU A 120 18.74 -19.18 1.00
C GLU A 120 18.79 -19.25 2.53
N TYR A 121 18.01 -20.17 3.08
CA TYR A 121 18.02 -20.47 4.50
C TYR A 121 17.64 -21.93 4.73
N PRO A 122 18.07 -22.57 5.85
CA PRO A 122 17.75 -23.97 6.12
C PRO A 122 16.24 -24.22 6.13
N PRO A 123 15.74 -25.38 5.70
CA PRO A 123 14.31 -25.67 5.71
C PRO A 123 13.71 -25.60 7.13
N ALA A 124 12.42 -25.31 7.22
CA ALA A 124 11.69 -25.25 8.48
C ALA A 124 11.73 -26.63 9.19
N LYS A 125 11.88 -26.60 10.51
CA LYS A 125 11.77 -27.82 11.36
C LYS A 125 10.32 -28.20 11.64
N SER A 126 9.38 -27.29 11.46
CA SER A 126 7.95 -27.47 11.68
C SER A 126 7.18 -26.96 10.45
N THR A 127 6.18 -27.72 10.03
CA THR A 127 5.24 -27.35 8.95
C THR A 127 3.87 -26.94 9.51
N ARG A 128 3.80 -26.55 10.78
CA ARG A 128 2.56 -26.17 11.42
C ARG A 128 1.97 -24.93 10.72
N ARG A 129 0.77 -25.10 10.14
CA ARG A 129 -0.01 -24.06 9.48
C ARG A 129 0.79 -23.21 8.49
N ILE A 130 1.38 -23.86 7.51
CA ILE A 130 1.94 -23.26 6.29
C ILE A 130 1.51 -24.07 5.07
N GLY A 131 1.45 -23.43 3.90
CA GLY A 131 1.07 -24.06 2.64
C GLY A 131 -0.43 -23.93 2.33
N ASP A 132 -1.08 -22.85 2.78
CA ASP A 132 -2.40 -22.42 2.33
C ASP A 132 -2.41 -20.93 1.96
N ALA A 133 -3.46 -20.46 1.32
CA ALA A 133 -3.58 -19.07 0.86
C ALA A 133 -3.47 -18.02 2.00
N LEU A 134 -3.77 -18.40 3.23
CA LEU A 134 -3.65 -17.53 4.39
C LEU A 134 -2.23 -17.56 4.97
N CYS A 135 -1.55 -18.69 4.86
CA CYS A 135 -0.19 -18.92 5.39
C CYS A 135 0.73 -19.49 4.28
N PRO A 136 1.09 -18.71 3.26
CA PRO A 136 1.83 -19.23 2.10
C PRO A 136 3.28 -19.62 2.43
N GLY A 137 3.86 -19.06 3.50
CA GLY A 137 5.29 -19.14 3.78
C GLY A 137 6.11 -18.26 2.83
N GLY A 138 7.43 -18.24 3.03
CA GLY A 138 8.34 -17.40 2.24
C GLY A 138 8.16 -15.90 2.50
N GLN A 139 8.55 -15.08 1.54
CA GLN A 139 8.49 -13.63 1.65
C GLN A 139 7.08 -13.12 1.40
N THR A 140 6.46 -12.50 2.40
CA THR A 140 5.10 -11.93 2.34
C THR A 140 5.08 -10.42 2.55
N ALA A 141 6.13 -9.85 3.14
CA ALA A 141 6.24 -8.44 3.45
C ALA A 141 6.84 -7.65 2.28
N THR A 142 6.14 -6.65 1.78
CA THR A 142 6.74 -5.67 0.86
C THR A 142 7.94 -5.01 1.54
N PRO A 143 9.12 -4.97 0.91
CA PRO A 143 10.27 -4.25 1.43
C PRO A 143 10.01 -2.75 1.62
N VAL A 144 10.94 -2.06 2.28
CA VAL A 144 11.01 -0.60 2.31
C VAL A 144 12.41 -0.15 1.89
N ILE A 145 12.48 0.97 1.17
CA ILE A 145 13.76 1.58 0.79
C ILE A 145 14.02 2.79 1.69
N GLY A 146 15.14 2.78 2.37
CA GLY A 146 15.56 3.85 3.26
C GLY A 146 15.91 5.16 2.53
N PRO A 147 16.07 6.24 3.28
CA PRO A 147 16.59 7.49 2.74
C PRO A 147 18.00 7.28 2.16
N ALA A 148 18.43 8.18 1.28
CA ALA A 148 19.81 8.20 0.83
C ALA A 148 20.74 8.53 1.99
N ASP A 149 21.86 7.81 2.10
CA ASP A 149 22.92 8.16 3.04
C ASP A 149 23.75 9.36 2.50
N ALA A 150 24.76 9.78 3.26
CA ALA A 150 25.62 10.92 2.88
C ALA A 150 26.38 10.72 1.55
N SER A 151 26.51 9.47 1.07
CA SER A 151 27.11 9.14 -0.22
C SER A 151 26.07 9.01 -1.35
N GLY A 152 24.80 9.22 -1.08
CA GLY A 152 23.69 9.03 -2.02
C GLY A 152 23.23 7.59 -2.20
N ARG A 153 23.78 6.61 -1.44
CA ARG A 153 23.34 5.22 -1.50
C ARG A 153 22.01 5.03 -0.77
N ARG A 154 21.20 4.10 -1.25
CA ARG A 154 19.95 3.70 -0.61
C ARG A 154 19.99 2.21 -0.27
N THR A 155 19.40 1.87 0.87
CA THR A 155 19.28 0.50 1.37
C THR A 155 17.86 -0.01 1.19
N ILE A 156 17.73 -1.21 0.62
CA ILE A 156 16.51 -2.01 0.68
C ILE A 156 16.54 -2.79 1.99
N PHE A 157 15.51 -2.61 2.80
CA PHE A 157 15.22 -3.45 3.96
C PHE A 157 14.15 -4.46 3.56
N ALA A 158 14.47 -5.73 3.58
CA ALA A 158 13.58 -6.82 3.18
C ALA A 158 13.54 -7.90 4.26
N LEU A 159 12.38 -8.52 4.42
CA LEU A 159 12.20 -9.63 5.36
C LEU A 159 12.07 -10.92 4.55
N ASP A 160 13.02 -11.83 4.70
CA ASP A 160 12.94 -13.14 4.05
C ASP A 160 12.05 -14.12 4.82
N GLY A 161 11.72 -15.27 4.21
CA GLY A 161 10.85 -16.28 4.82
C GLY A 161 11.44 -16.94 6.07
N SER A 162 12.74 -16.77 6.37
CA SER A 162 13.30 -17.19 7.65
C SER A 162 13.01 -16.23 8.79
N GLY A 163 12.42 -15.08 8.50
CA GLY A 163 12.20 -14.01 9.46
C GLY A 163 13.41 -13.11 9.66
N ALA A 164 14.42 -13.22 8.82
CA ALA A 164 15.60 -12.37 8.89
C ALA A 164 15.44 -11.09 8.06
N LEU A 165 15.85 -9.97 8.64
CA LEU A 165 16.00 -8.71 7.95
C LEU A 165 17.26 -8.75 7.08
N ARG A 166 17.09 -8.52 5.79
CA ARG A 166 18.13 -8.36 4.78
C ARG A 166 18.32 -6.90 4.45
N GLN A 167 19.55 -6.47 4.32
CA GLN A 167 19.91 -5.10 3.99
C GLN A 167 20.72 -5.10 2.69
N LEU A 168 20.12 -4.61 1.59
CA LEU A 168 20.74 -4.65 0.27
C LEU A 168 20.99 -3.23 -0.25
N ASN A 169 22.10 -3.04 -0.95
CA ASN A 169 22.33 -1.82 -1.72
C ASN A 169 21.41 -1.82 -2.96
N VAL A 170 20.61 -0.77 -3.15
CA VAL A 170 19.70 -0.64 -4.30
C VAL A 170 20.45 -0.73 -5.64
N ALA A 171 21.65 -0.17 -5.73
CA ALA A 171 22.38 -0.04 -7.00
C ALA A 171 22.87 -1.39 -7.57
N ASP A 172 23.22 -2.36 -6.72
CA ASP A 172 23.88 -3.59 -7.14
C ASP A 172 23.45 -4.86 -6.41
N GLY A 173 22.48 -4.77 -5.48
CA GLY A 173 21.92 -5.92 -4.75
C GLY A 173 22.84 -6.57 -3.74
N ARG A 174 24.04 -6.00 -3.46
CA ARG A 174 24.95 -6.56 -2.45
C ARG A 174 24.39 -6.38 -1.06
N GLU A 175 24.50 -7.40 -0.23
CA GLU A 175 24.21 -7.29 1.19
C GLU A 175 25.27 -6.37 1.85
N ILE A 176 24.76 -5.36 2.58
CA ILE A 176 25.60 -4.35 3.25
C ILE A 176 25.83 -4.67 4.72
N ALA A 177 25.07 -5.63 5.26
CA ALA A 177 25.22 -6.16 6.62
C ALA A 177 24.78 -7.63 6.65
N PRO A 178 25.25 -8.43 7.62
CA PRO A 178 24.74 -9.77 7.84
C PRO A 178 23.24 -9.78 8.13
N PRO A 179 22.52 -10.89 7.82
CA PRO A 179 21.10 -11.03 8.16
C PRO A 179 20.86 -10.88 9.67
N ILE A 180 19.79 -10.19 10.04
CA ILE A 180 19.44 -9.91 11.43
C ILE A 180 18.10 -10.57 11.73
N HIS A 181 17.98 -11.35 12.80
CA HIS A 181 16.71 -11.92 13.21
C HIS A 181 15.72 -10.80 13.58
N TYR A 182 14.56 -10.76 12.92
CA TYR A 182 13.56 -9.72 13.14
C TYR A 182 12.19 -10.30 13.51
N THR A 183 11.63 -11.18 12.68
CA THR A 183 10.38 -11.89 12.98
C THR A 183 10.66 -13.40 13.06
N TRP A 184 9.63 -14.18 13.34
CA TRP A 184 9.79 -15.63 13.29
C TRP A 184 9.59 -16.14 11.85
N ARG A 185 10.22 -17.27 11.57
CA ARG A 185 10.17 -17.97 10.28
C ARG A 185 8.75 -18.28 9.85
N ASP A 186 8.49 -18.16 8.53
CA ASP A 186 7.24 -18.49 7.88
C ASP A 186 6.01 -17.78 8.48
N GLY A 187 6.24 -16.71 9.23
CA GLY A 187 5.19 -15.80 9.70
C GLY A 187 4.62 -15.00 8.54
N LYS A 188 3.30 -14.73 8.56
CA LYS A 188 2.71 -13.83 7.60
C LYS A 188 2.92 -12.38 8.05
N ALA A 189 4.07 -11.83 7.67
CA ALA A 189 4.38 -10.43 7.88
C ALA A 189 3.78 -9.56 6.76
N TYR A 190 3.38 -8.34 7.10
CA TYR A 190 2.91 -7.32 6.16
C TYR A 190 3.99 -6.30 5.84
N ALA A 191 3.72 -5.40 4.90
CA ALA A 191 4.68 -4.45 4.37
C ALA A 191 5.47 -3.72 5.46
N LEU A 192 6.77 -3.61 5.25
CA LEU A 192 7.65 -2.86 6.14
C LEU A 192 7.37 -1.36 6.06
N ASN A 193 7.53 -0.68 7.19
CA ASN A 193 7.50 0.78 7.26
C ASN A 193 8.70 1.29 8.05
N LEU A 194 9.32 2.38 7.61
CA LEU A 194 10.54 2.93 8.21
C LEU A 194 10.35 4.39 8.57
N VAL A 195 10.43 4.70 9.86
CA VAL A 195 10.29 6.06 10.39
C VAL A 195 11.34 6.28 11.48
N ASN A 196 12.05 7.40 11.42
CA ASN A 196 13.03 7.81 12.43
C ASN A 196 14.03 6.69 12.79
N ASN A 197 14.54 6.01 11.76
CA ASN A 197 15.47 4.87 11.89
C ASN A 197 14.89 3.63 12.59
N VAL A 198 13.57 3.57 12.80
CA VAL A 198 12.89 2.39 13.36
C VAL A 198 12.09 1.70 12.26
N LEU A 199 12.33 0.42 12.08
CA LEU A 199 11.64 -0.44 11.13
C LEU A 199 10.46 -1.12 11.84
N TYR A 200 9.28 -1.07 11.21
CA TYR A 200 8.04 -1.66 11.74
C TYR A 200 7.47 -2.68 10.75
N THR A 201 6.87 -3.73 11.28
CA THR A 201 5.97 -4.63 10.55
C THR A 201 4.90 -5.19 11.49
N THR A 202 3.91 -5.88 10.94
CA THR A 202 2.87 -6.58 11.69
C THR A 202 2.75 -8.01 11.20
N THR A 203 2.28 -8.91 12.05
CA THR A 203 2.04 -10.31 11.69
C THR A 203 0.60 -10.73 12.00
N ALA A 204 0.05 -11.61 11.16
CA ALA A 204 -1.30 -12.13 11.30
C ALA A 204 -1.37 -13.65 11.06
N GLN A 205 -2.55 -14.22 11.25
CA GLN A 205 -2.90 -15.63 11.00
C GLN A 205 -2.24 -16.68 11.91
N GLY A 206 -1.29 -16.31 12.75
CA GLY A 206 -0.55 -17.29 13.56
C GLY A 206 0.20 -18.32 12.72
N CYS A 207 0.64 -17.94 11.51
CA CYS A 207 1.33 -18.83 10.57
C CYS A 207 2.60 -19.40 11.21
N ALA A 208 2.85 -20.69 11.02
CA ALA A 208 3.96 -21.43 11.63
C ALA A 208 4.04 -21.30 13.18
N GLY A 209 2.96 -20.86 13.84
CA GLY A 209 2.93 -20.59 15.28
C GLY A 209 3.45 -19.22 15.68
N ASN A 210 3.69 -18.32 14.73
CA ASN A 210 4.07 -16.94 15.01
C ASN A 210 2.98 -16.20 15.80
N PRO A 211 3.35 -15.38 16.79
CA PRO A 211 2.39 -14.52 17.44
C PRO A 211 1.93 -13.41 16.48
N ASN A 212 0.65 -13.05 16.58
CA ASN A 212 0.11 -11.88 15.91
C ASN A 212 0.49 -10.63 16.70
N GLN A 213 1.37 -9.78 16.17
CA GLN A 213 1.86 -8.62 16.92
C GLN A 213 2.44 -7.53 16.01
N VAL A 214 2.63 -6.35 16.58
CA VAL A 214 3.46 -5.28 16.00
C VAL A 214 4.90 -5.58 16.37
N TRP A 215 5.80 -5.43 15.42
CA TRP A 215 7.25 -5.57 15.56
C TRP A 215 7.93 -4.23 15.29
N ALA A 216 8.92 -3.89 16.10
CA ALA A 216 9.76 -2.70 15.91
C ALA A 216 11.23 -3.05 16.12
N MET A 217 12.09 -2.57 15.23
CA MET A 217 13.54 -2.69 15.31
C MET A 217 14.18 -1.33 15.08
N ASP A 218 14.87 -0.79 16.07
CA ASP A 218 15.74 0.37 15.89
C ASP A 218 17.00 -0.05 15.14
N LEU A 219 17.22 0.51 13.96
CA LEU A 219 18.38 0.20 13.11
C LEU A 219 19.72 0.65 13.73
N ALA A 220 19.70 1.47 14.78
CA ALA A 220 20.88 1.78 15.58
C ALA A 220 21.16 0.71 16.66
N ASN A 221 20.17 -0.13 17.00
CA ASN A 221 20.29 -1.18 18.02
C ASN A 221 19.50 -2.43 17.58
N VAL A 222 19.94 -3.05 16.52
CA VAL A 222 19.24 -4.15 15.81
C VAL A 222 19.08 -5.44 16.62
N GLU A 223 19.82 -5.61 17.70
CA GLU A 223 19.71 -6.78 18.57
C GLU A 223 18.47 -6.75 19.46
N GLN A 224 17.82 -5.58 19.58
CA GLN A 224 16.68 -5.38 20.46
C GLN A 224 15.37 -5.19 19.68
N VAL A 225 14.81 -6.28 19.20
CA VAL A 225 13.45 -6.25 18.64
C VAL A 225 12.44 -6.03 19.75
N LYS A 226 11.52 -5.09 19.54
CA LYS A 226 10.41 -4.80 20.46
C LYS A 226 9.10 -5.23 19.81
N THR A 227 8.19 -5.73 20.64
CA THR A 227 6.90 -6.25 20.15
C THR A 227 5.74 -5.77 21.01
N PHE A 228 4.56 -5.70 20.39
CA PHE A 228 3.29 -5.51 21.10
C PHE A 228 2.28 -6.51 20.58
N ASN A 229 1.72 -7.33 21.48
CA ASN A 229 0.68 -8.31 21.19
C ASN A 229 -0.67 -7.76 21.65
N PRO A 230 -1.71 -7.69 20.79
CA PRO A 230 -3.03 -7.18 21.17
C PRO A 230 -3.88 -8.18 21.98
N GLY A 231 -3.34 -9.35 22.32
CA GLY A 231 -4.05 -10.40 23.07
C GLY A 231 -4.97 -11.28 22.19
N SER A 232 -5.52 -10.76 21.11
CA SER A 232 -6.38 -11.47 20.17
C SER A 232 -6.40 -10.84 18.80
N GLY A 233 -6.84 -11.58 17.79
CA GLY A 233 -6.92 -11.13 16.40
C GLY A 233 -5.60 -11.16 15.64
N GLY A 234 -5.66 -10.99 14.33
CA GLY A 234 -4.51 -10.82 13.45
C GLY A 234 -4.28 -9.34 13.14
N LEU A 235 -3.02 -8.90 13.04
CA LEU A 235 -2.74 -7.53 12.64
C LEU A 235 -2.66 -7.44 11.13
N TRP A 236 -3.83 -7.30 10.53
CA TRP A 236 -4.04 -7.28 9.10
C TRP A 236 -3.64 -5.96 8.44
N GLY A 237 -3.82 -5.92 7.16
CA GLY A 237 -3.58 -4.74 6.33
C GLY A 237 -2.41 -4.94 5.39
N ARG A 238 -2.72 -5.14 4.11
CA ARG A 238 -1.74 -5.46 3.06
C ARG A 238 -0.56 -4.49 3.03
N THR A 239 -0.83 -3.21 3.13
CA THR A 239 0.22 -2.17 3.08
C THR A 239 1.01 -2.02 4.39
N GLY A 240 0.76 -2.91 5.38
CA GLY A 240 1.38 -2.81 6.71
C GLY A 240 0.81 -1.67 7.55
N ALA A 241 1.36 -1.46 8.74
CA ALA A 241 0.89 -0.41 9.64
C ALA A 241 1.12 1.00 9.08
N ALA A 242 0.18 1.92 9.34
CA ALA A 242 0.36 3.35 9.08
C ALA A 242 0.95 4.04 10.31
N ILE A 243 1.74 5.10 10.11
CA ILE A 243 2.42 5.79 11.20
C ILE A 243 2.08 7.28 11.14
N SER A 244 1.57 7.82 12.26
CA SER A 244 1.25 9.24 12.41
C SER A 244 2.48 10.11 12.63
N SER A 245 2.27 11.41 12.57
CA SER A 245 3.35 12.41 12.72
C SER A 245 4.04 12.38 14.10
N ASP A 246 3.37 11.87 15.13
CA ASP A 246 3.93 11.71 16.48
C ASP A 246 4.64 10.34 16.67
N GLY A 247 4.71 9.51 15.64
CA GLY A 247 5.34 8.19 15.67
C GLY A 247 4.45 7.07 16.19
N THR A 248 3.14 7.31 16.38
CA THR A 248 2.20 6.24 16.74
C THR A 248 1.91 5.36 15.54
N VAL A 249 2.05 4.06 15.72
CA VAL A 249 1.86 3.00 14.72
C VAL A 249 0.46 2.45 14.86
N PHE A 250 -0.34 2.52 13.79
CA PHE A 250 -1.72 2.05 13.78
C PHE A 250 -1.86 0.78 12.95
N ALA A 251 -2.47 -0.24 13.54
CA ALA A 251 -2.71 -1.52 12.89
C ALA A 251 -4.10 -2.07 13.25
N PRO A 252 -4.86 -2.60 12.28
CA PRO A 252 -6.12 -3.27 12.55
C PRO A 252 -5.87 -4.64 13.22
N THR A 253 -6.82 -5.08 14.06
CA THR A 253 -6.76 -6.34 14.81
C THR A 253 -7.97 -7.21 14.47
N GLY A 254 -8.04 -7.70 13.23
CA GLY A 254 -9.19 -8.45 12.74
C GLY A 254 -9.33 -9.85 13.33
N ASP A 255 -10.52 -10.40 13.25
CA ASP A 255 -10.90 -11.75 13.66
C ASP A 255 -10.51 -12.10 15.12
N GLY A 256 -10.74 -11.18 16.03
CA GLY A 256 -10.38 -11.33 17.43
C GLY A 256 -11.51 -11.02 18.41
N THR A 257 -11.29 -11.36 19.68
CA THR A 257 -12.16 -10.98 20.81
C THR A 257 -11.72 -9.65 21.40
N TYR A 258 -12.64 -8.96 22.05
CA TYR A 258 -12.38 -7.76 22.81
C TYR A 258 -12.69 -7.97 24.30
N ASP A 259 -11.74 -7.63 25.14
CA ASP A 259 -11.83 -7.61 26.60
C ASP A 259 -10.75 -6.68 27.14
N ALA A 260 -11.10 -5.40 27.36
CA ALA A 260 -10.15 -4.39 27.78
C ALA A 260 -9.56 -4.65 29.18
N GLU A 261 -10.33 -5.28 30.09
CA GLU A 261 -9.87 -5.58 31.46
C GLU A 261 -8.71 -6.58 31.42
N ASN A 262 -8.74 -7.52 30.47
CA ASN A 262 -7.69 -8.51 30.25
C ASN A 262 -6.68 -8.11 29.14
N GLN A 263 -6.68 -6.85 28.68
CA GLN A 263 -5.79 -6.32 27.63
C GLN A 263 -5.93 -7.06 26.29
N VAL A 264 -7.15 -7.42 25.92
CA VAL A 264 -7.48 -8.11 24.66
C VAL A 264 -8.19 -7.13 23.75
N TYR A 265 -7.58 -6.79 22.59
CA TYR A 265 -8.00 -5.72 21.69
C TYR A 265 -8.29 -6.23 20.27
N GLY A 266 -8.95 -7.36 20.15
CA GLY A 266 -9.29 -7.96 18.86
C GLY A 266 -10.49 -7.31 18.17
N ASN A 267 -10.53 -7.44 16.86
CA ASN A 267 -11.53 -6.91 15.92
C ASN A 267 -11.73 -5.39 16.00
N GLY A 268 -10.62 -4.67 16.04
CA GLY A 268 -10.57 -3.20 16.14
C GLY A 268 -9.34 -2.61 15.45
N LEU A 269 -8.91 -1.48 15.97
CA LEU A 269 -7.69 -0.77 15.59
C LEU A 269 -6.92 -0.42 16.85
N ILE A 270 -5.62 -0.70 16.88
CA ILE A 270 -4.73 -0.28 17.97
C ILE A 270 -3.76 0.80 17.48
N GLY A 271 -3.41 1.71 18.37
CA GLY A 271 -2.30 2.66 18.23
C GLY A 271 -1.22 2.35 19.26
N VAL A 272 -0.01 2.00 18.80
CA VAL A 272 1.12 1.70 19.68
C VAL A 272 2.29 2.63 19.34
N ARG A 273 3.13 2.94 20.34
CA ARG A 273 4.31 3.79 20.12
C ARG A 273 5.52 3.25 20.87
N LEU A 274 6.69 3.40 20.25
CA LEU A 274 7.96 3.05 20.88
C LEU A 274 8.36 4.17 21.87
N GLU A 275 8.30 3.87 23.16
CA GLU A 275 8.62 4.81 24.24
C GLU A 275 9.47 4.13 25.31
N GLY A 276 10.61 4.74 25.66
CA GLY A 276 11.52 4.16 26.64
C GLY A 276 12.04 2.77 26.25
N GLY A 277 12.20 2.51 24.95
CA GLY A 277 12.67 1.23 24.42
C GLY A 277 11.63 0.10 24.47
N GLN A 278 10.34 0.41 24.60
CA GLN A 278 9.24 -0.56 24.59
C GLN A 278 8.09 -0.06 23.71
N LEU A 279 7.41 -0.98 23.00
CA LEU A 279 6.14 -0.68 22.35
C LEU A 279 5.02 -0.64 23.40
N LYS A 280 4.36 0.51 23.51
CA LYS A 280 3.26 0.74 24.47
C LYS A 280 1.98 1.09 23.73
N LEU A 281 0.87 0.51 24.17
CA LEU A 281 -0.46 0.91 23.72
C LEU A 281 -0.70 2.38 24.10
N LYS A 282 -1.11 3.16 23.11
CA LYS A 282 -1.48 4.59 23.31
C LYS A 282 -2.99 4.75 23.32
N ASP A 283 -3.66 4.05 22.42
CA ASP A 283 -5.12 4.10 22.31
C ASP A 283 -5.62 2.93 21.44
N TYR A 284 -6.92 2.69 21.44
CA TYR A 284 -7.56 1.68 20.61
C TYR A 284 -8.99 2.12 20.21
N PHE A 285 -9.48 1.54 19.13
CA PHE A 285 -10.87 1.70 18.68
C PHE A 285 -11.46 0.32 18.41
N ILE A 286 -12.58 0.02 19.05
CA ILE A 286 -13.32 -1.22 18.85
C ILE A 286 -14.73 -0.85 18.40
N PRO A 287 -15.17 -1.23 17.18
CA PRO A 287 -16.56 -1.00 16.77
C PRO A 287 -17.56 -1.55 17.77
N SER A 288 -18.60 -0.81 18.09
CA SER A 288 -19.61 -1.26 19.09
C SER A 288 -20.30 -2.58 18.73
N ASN A 289 -20.29 -2.96 17.45
CA ASN A 289 -20.83 -4.23 16.94
C ASN A 289 -19.72 -5.30 16.72
N TRP A 290 -18.55 -5.17 17.35
CA TRP A 290 -17.40 -6.06 17.14
C TRP A 290 -17.71 -7.55 17.28
N ALA A 291 -18.59 -7.91 18.23
CA ALA A 291 -18.98 -9.31 18.45
C ALA A 291 -19.78 -9.88 17.27
N TRP A 292 -20.62 -9.03 16.64
CA TRP A 292 -21.36 -9.38 15.43
C TRP A 292 -20.40 -9.49 14.23
N LEU A 293 -19.46 -8.55 14.08
CA LEU A 293 -18.44 -8.61 13.04
C LEU A 293 -17.60 -9.88 13.15
N ARG A 294 -17.11 -10.19 14.36
CA ARG A 294 -16.34 -11.40 14.62
C ARG A 294 -17.10 -12.68 14.28
N LYS A 295 -18.36 -12.78 14.68
CA LYS A 295 -19.18 -13.98 14.43
C LYS A 295 -19.37 -14.28 12.93
N ARG A 296 -19.18 -13.28 12.08
CA ARG A 296 -19.38 -13.34 10.63
C ARG A 296 -18.10 -13.20 9.82
N ASP A 297 -16.95 -13.19 10.49
CA ASP A 297 -15.65 -12.97 9.84
C ASP A 297 -15.61 -11.65 9.02
N LEU A 298 -16.30 -10.60 9.53
CA LEU A 298 -16.28 -9.27 8.91
C LEU A 298 -15.22 -8.38 9.53
N ASP A 299 -14.00 -8.84 9.50
CA ASP A 299 -12.84 -8.29 10.19
C ASP A 299 -12.55 -6.83 9.92
N MET A 300 -11.93 -6.21 10.93
CA MET A 300 -11.08 -5.02 10.75
C MET A 300 -9.78 -5.45 10.04
N ASN A 301 -9.73 -5.33 8.73
CA ASN A 301 -8.64 -5.83 7.88
C ASN A 301 -8.02 -4.77 6.98
N VAL A 302 -8.44 -3.52 7.11
CA VAL A 302 -8.03 -2.43 6.22
C VAL A 302 -6.96 -1.58 6.90
N THR A 303 -5.80 -1.49 6.28
CA THR A 303 -4.75 -0.56 6.72
C THR A 303 -5.31 0.86 6.76
N PRO A 304 -5.17 1.58 7.89
CA PRO A 304 -5.61 2.96 7.95
C PRO A 304 -4.79 3.87 7.03
N ALA A 305 -5.44 4.91 6.49
CA ALA A 305 -4.77 6.00 5.80
C ALA A 305 -4.82 7.26 6.68
N ILE A 306 -3.65 7.85 6.94
CA ILE A 306 -3.50 9.04 7.79
C ILE A 306 -3.20 10.25 6.91
N PHE A 307 -3.84 11.37 7.19
CA PHE A 307 -3.69 12.58 6.37
C PHE A 307 -3.97 13.86 7.16
N THR A 308 -3.44 14.97 6.68
CA THR A 308 -3.75 16.30 7.24
C THR A 308 -4.94 16.92 6.52
N TYR A 309 -5.90 17.44 7.28
CA TYR A 309 -7.02 18.21 6.77
C TYR A 309 -7.17 19.50 7.59
N LYS A 310 -7.07 20.65 6.96
CA LYS A 310 -7.13 21.97 7.62
C LYS A 310 -6.19 22.09 8.84
N GLY A 311 -4.98 21.57 8.71
CA GLY A 311 -3.96 21.59 9.76
C GLY A 311 -4.13 20.56 10.89
N ARG A 312 -5.16 19.72 10.85
CA ARG A 312 -5.39 18.62 11.78
C ARG A 312 -5.08 17.28 11.11
N GLU A 313 -4.38 16.40 11.80
CA GLU A 313 -4.18 15.03 11.36
C GLU A 313 -5.45 14.21 11.63
N LEU A 314 -5.91 13.48 10.63
CA LEU A 314 -7.08 12.61 10.66
C LEU A 314 -6.72 11.25 10.08
N MET A 315 -7.55 10.25 10.33
CA MET A 315 -7.34 8.88 9.86
C MET A 315 -8.67 8.27 9.40
N VAL A 316 -8.60 7.46 8.36
CA VAL A 316 -9.72 6.61 7.91
C VAL A 316 -9.31 5.16 7.89
N THR A 317 -10.22 4.26 8.26
CA THR A 317 -10.07 2.82 8.17
C THR A 317 -11.41 2.16 7.87
N SER A 318 -11.43 0.85 7.66
CA SER A 318 -12.64 0.09 7.30
C SER A 318 -12.54 -1.37 7.75
N SER A 319 -13.61 -2.11 7.50
CA SER A 319 -13.69 -3.56 7.65
C SER A 319 -14.44 -4.19 6.48
N LYS A 320 -14.51 -5.52 6.45
CA LYS A 320 -15.34 -6.28 5.51
C LYS A 320 -16.84 -5.95 5.63
N GLU A 321 -17.31 -5.32 6.73
CA GLU A 321 -18.67 -4.79 6.85
C GLU A 321 -18.98 -3.72 5.80
N CYS A 322 -17.96 -3.11 5.21
CA CYS A 322 -18.08 -2.07 4.18
C CYS A 322 -18.58 -0.71 4.72
N ARG A 323 -18.06 -0.29 5.88
CA ARG A 323 -18.19 1.07 6.44
C ARG A 323 -16.83 1.71 6.57
N ILE A 324 -16.76 3.02 6.40
CA ILE A 324 -15.56 3.78 6.69
C ILE A 324 -15.74 4.51 8.02
N TRP A 325 -14.75 4.38 8.91
CA TRP A 325 -14.63 5.18 10.12
C TRP A 325 -13.61 6.30 9.91
N LEU A 326 -14.02 7.52 10.24
CA LEU A 326 -13.13 8.67 10.37
C LEU A 326 -12.76 8.82 11.83
N LEU A 327 -11.48 8.84 12.12
CA LEU A 327 -10.92 8.80 13.46
C LEU A 327 -9.94 9.97 13.67
N ASP A 328 -9.76 10.35 14.92
CA ASP A 328 -8.67 11.24 15.36
C ASP A 328 -7.48 10.37 15.81
N PRO A 329 -6.30 10.43 15.20
CA PRO A 329 -5.15 9.66 15.64
C PRO A 329 -4.74 9.89 17.11
N LYS A 330 -5.17 10.99 17.71
CA LYS A 330 -4.89 11.32 19.12
C LYS A 330 -5.93 10.76 20.10
N SER A 331 -7.10 10.32 19.59
CA SER A 331 -8.19 9.74 20.37
C SER A 331 -9.07 8.92 19.44
N ILE A 332 -8.58 7.72 19.07
CA ILE A 332 -9.14 6.97 17.94
C ILE A 332 -10.54 6.41 18.18
N GLY A 333 -10.92 6.17 19.42
CA GLY A 333 -12.24 5.67 19.78
C GLY A 333 -13.05 6.60 20.68
N GLY A 334 -12.60 7.83 20.90
CA GLY A 334 -13.21 8.73 21.89
C GLY A 334 -13.00 8.22 23.33
N ALA A 335 -13.81 8.70 24.27
CA ALA A 335 -13.67 8.38 25.69
C ALA A 335 -14.06 6.92 26.02
N ASP A 336 -14.88 6.29 25.21
CA ASP A 336 -15.37 4.92 25.37
C ASP A 336 -14.62 3.90 24.49
N HIS A 337 -13.66 4.37 23.70
CA HIS A 337 -12.92 3.60 22.70
C HIS A 337 -13.81 2.93 21.60
N GLN A 338 -15.06 3.40 21.43
CA GLN A 338 -16.05 2.87 20.50
C GLN A 338 -16.70 3.93 19.62
N THR A 339 -16.53 5.21 19.96
CA THR A 339 -17.15 6.34 19.27
C THR A 339 -16.17 6.98 18.28
N PRO A 340 -16.32 6.75 16.96
CA PRO A 340 -15.53 7.42 15.93
C PRO A 340 -16.00 8.87 15.75
N MET A 341 -15.15 9.73 15.15
CA MET A 341 -15.58 11.07 14.74
C MET A 341 -16.75 11.04 13.74
N TYR A 342 -16.71 10.06 12.84
CA TYR A 342 -17.78 9.80 11.87
C TYR A 342 -17.73 8.33 11.40
N ARG A 343 -18.90 7.80 11.07
CA ARG A 343 -19.07 6.48 10.47
C ARG A 343 -20.03 6.59 9.29
N THR A 344 -19.64 6.09 8.12
CA THR A 344 -20.53 6.05 6.96
C THR A 344 -21.71 5.07 7.19
N PRO A 345 -22.83 5.23 6.48
CA PRO A 345 -23.73 4.10 6.18
C PRO A 345 -22.95 2.94 5.51
N LEU A 346 -23.59 1.79 5.31
CA LEU A 346 -23.03 0.71 4.49
C LEU A 346 -22.81 1.21 3.06
N LEU A 347 -21.63 0.92 2.51
CA LEU A 347 -21.31 1.22 1.11
C LEU A 347 -21.56 0.01 0.22
N CYS A 348 -21.38 -1.20 0.76
CA CYS A 348 -21.58 -2.48 0.08
C CYS A 348 -21.89 -3.59 1.09
N ASN A 349 -21.79 -4.85 0.69
CA ASN A 349 -21.85 -6.07 1.49
C ASN A 349 -23.20 -6.27 2.24
N GLU A 350 -24.30 -6.02 1.55
CA GLU A 350 -25.65 -6.21 2.08
C GLU A 350 -25.92 -7.67 2.49
N GLU A 351 -25.38 -8.62 1.72
CA GLU A 351 -25.54 -10.08 1.94
C GLU A 351 -24.62 -10.64 3.04
N VAL A 352 -23.78 -9.81 3.65
CA VAL A 352 -22.89 -10.21 4.75
C VAL A 352 -21.89 -11.31 4.34
N ASP A 353 -21.35 -11.23 3.12
CA ASP A 353 -20.31 -12.13 2.63
C ASP A 353 -18.95 -11.76 3.25
N PHE A 354 -18.26 -12.75 3.81
CA PHE A 354 -16.95 -12.54 4.46
C PHE A 354 -15.76 -12.64 3.50
N ALA A 355 -15.97 -13.12 2.28
CA ALA A 355 -14.89 -13.49 1.36
C ALA A 355 -14.89 -12.70 0.05
N ALA A 356 -16.08 -12.59 -0.59
CA ALA A 356 -16.21 -12.00 -1.92
C ALA A 356 -16.83 -10.59 -1.92
N ALA A 357 -17.12 -10.03 -0.75
CA ALA A 357 -17.65 -8.68 -0.62
C ALA A 357 -16.94 -7.90 0.50
N GLY A 358 -17.23 -6.59 0.59
CA GLY A 358 -16.67 -5.71 1.61
C GLY A 358 -15.53 -4.81 1.13
N ILE A 359 -14.83 -4.19 2.06
CA ILE A 359 -13.64 -3.37 1.79
C ILE A 359 -12.41 -4.15 2.24
N TRP A 360 -11.40 -4.20 1.36
CA TRP A 360 -10.19 -4.98 1.56
C TRP A 360 -8.93 -4.15 1.33
N GLY A 361 -7.84 -4.54 2.00
CA GLY A 361 -6.50 -4.03 1.76
C GLY A 361 -6.23 -2.65 2.36
N SER A 362 -6.47 -1.59 1.64
CA SER A 362 -6.21 -0.22 2.07
C SER A 362 -7.14 0.79 1.40
N LEU A 363 -7.23 1.97 1.98
CA LEU A 363 -7.88 3.14 1.42
C LEU A 363 -6.82 4.05 0.78
N ALA A 364 -7.27 5.00 -0.06
CA ALA A 364 -6.40 6.07 -0.52
C ALA A 364 -7.04 7.44 -0.24
N THR A 365 -6.19 8.46 -0.12
CA THR A 365 -6.64 9.83 0.13
C THR A 365 -5.76 10.84 -0.60
N TRP A 366 -6.37 11.89 -1.12
CA TRP A 366 -5.65 12.98 -1.76
C TRP A 366 -6.40 14.31 -1.56
N GLU A 367 -5.71 15.40 -1.81
CA GLU A 367 -6.29 16.74 -1.80
C GLU A 367 -6.19 17.34 -3.19
N ASP A 368 -7.31 17.81 -3.71
CA ASP A 368 -7.33 18.47 -5.01
C ASP A 368 -6.83 19.92 -4.91
N ALA A 369 -6.64 20.56 -6.06
CA ALA A 369 -6.16 21.94 -6.14
C ALA A 369 -7.09 22.98 -5.49
N LYS A 370 -8.33 22.59 -5.17
CA LYS A 370 -9.31 23.42 -4.47
C LYS A 370 -9.32 23.21 -2.95
N GLY A 371 -8.44 22.33 -2.45
CA GLY A 371 -8.37 21.95 -1.03
C GLY A 371 -9.45 20.97 -0.60
N THR A 372 -10.15 20.32 -1.54
CA THR A 372 -11.09 19.25 -1.22
C THR A 372 -10.31 17.99 -0.87
N ARG A 373 -10.54 17.43 0.31
CA ARG A 373 -9.99 16.15 0.72
C ARG A 373 -10.91 15.02 0.26
N TRP A 374 -10.35 14.09 -0.49
CA TRP A 374 -11.02 12.93 -1.03
C TRP A 374 -10.54 11.65 -0.34
N ILE A 375 -11.48 10.75 -0.10
CA ILE A 375 -11.24 9.39 0.39
C ILE A 375 -11.74 8.44 -0.69
N LEU A 376 -10.87 7.51 -1.09
CA LEU A 376 -11.14 6.51 -2.12
C LEU A 376 -11.05 5.12 -1.49
N THR A 377 -12.05 4.31 -1.76
CA THR A 377 -12.13 2.95 -1.26
C THR A 377 -12.50 1.98 -2.37
N PRO A 378 -11.82 0.81 -2.46
CA PRO A 378 -12.36 -0.30 -3.23
C PRO A 378 -13.58 -0.85 -2.49
N ILE A 379 -14.55 -1.36 -3.23
CA ILE A 379 -15.60 -2.24 -2.71
C ILE A 379 -15.60 -3.52 -3.54
N TRP A 380 -15.72 -4.66 -2.89
CA TRP A 380 -15.99 -5.95 -3.51
C TRP A 380 -17.49 -6.25 -3.40
N GLY A 381 -18.05 -6.85 -4.44
CA GLY A 381 -19.48 -7.05 -4.57
C GLY A 381 -20.25 -5.77 -4.99
N PRO A 382 -21.56 -5.85 -5.11
CA PRO A 382 -22.41 -4.73 -5.46
C PRO A 382 -22.45 -3.68 -4.33
N PRO A 383 -22.73 -2.40 -4.66
CA PRO A 383 -23.00 -1.40 -3.63
C PRO A 383 -24.28 -1.78 -2.86
N HIS A 384 -24.34 -1.37 -1.58
CA HIS A 384 -25.54 -1.54 -0.76
C HIS A 384 -26.76 -0.88 -1.42
N SER A 385 -27.95 -1.46 -1.30
CA SER A 385 -29.17 -0.98 -1.94
C SER A 385 -29.54 0.48 -1.60
N GLU A 386 -29.19 0.91 -0.38
CA GLU A 386 -29.38 2.31 0.07
C GLU A 386 -28.22 3.25 -0.33
N PHE A 387 -27.11 2.73 -0.81
CA PHE A 387 -25.98 3.55 -1.22
C PHE A 387 -26.33 4.39 -2.45
N LYS A 388 -26.08 5.70 -2.38
CA LYS A 388 -26.29 6.64 -3.50
C LYS A 388 -25.05 7.51 -3.65
N ALA A 389 -24.55 7.59 -4.86
CA ALA A 389 -23.53 8.57 -5.26
C ALA A 389 -24.13 9.53 -6.31
N PRO A 390 -23.84 10.84 -6.24
CA PRO A 390 -24.30 11.81 -7.25
C PRO A 390 -23.87 11.46 -8.67
N VAL A 391 -22.71 10.83 -8.83
CA VAL A 391 -22.20 10.37 -10.13
C VAL A 391 -22.03 8.87 -10.09
N SER A 392 -22.68 8.16 -11.01
CA SER A 392 -22.53 6.73 -11.24
C SER A 392 -22.01 6.47 -12.65
N ASN A 393 -20.97 5.64 -12.76
CA ASN A 393 -20.34 5.30 -14.05
C ASN A 393 -20.76 3.90 -14.55
N GLY A 394 -21.96 3.47 -14.21
CA GLY A 394 -22.57 2.22 -14.66
C GLY A 394 -23.13 1.38 -13.53
N THR A 395 -23.72 0.24 -13.89
CA THR A 395 -24.17 -0.77 -12.94
C THR A 395 -22.98 -1.53 -12.39
N VAL A 396 -22.90 -1.73 -11.07
CA VAL A 396 -21.84 -2.44 -10.37
C VAL A 396 -22.40 -3.73 -9.78
N THR A 397 -21.74 -4.85 -10.08
CA THR A 397 -22.11 -6.19 -9.64
C THR A 397 -20.98 -6.97 -8.98
N HIS A 398 -19.71 -6.69 -9.37
CA HIS A 398 -18.54 -7.43 -8.88
C HIS A 398 -17.63 -6.58 -7.99
N GLY A 399 -17.65 -5.27 -8.16
CA GLY A 399 -16.85 -4.34 -7.38
C GLY A 399 -16.63 -3.02 -8.09
N ALA A 400 -16.20 -2.02 -7.34
CA ALA A 400 -15.94 -0.68 -7.85
C ALA A 400 -14.99 0.09 -6.93
N VAL A 401 -14.56 1.26 -7.38
CA VAL A 401 -14.02 2.30 -6.50
C VAL A 401 -15.11 3.29 -6.17
N VAL A 402 -15.25 3.60 -4.89
CA VAL A 402 -16.13 4.65 -4.36
C VAL A 402 -15.29 5.82 -3.87
N ALA A 403 -15.67 7.03 -4.23
CA ALA A 403 -15.07 8.26 -3.71
C ALA A 403 -16.02 9.02 -2.81
N LEU A 404 -15.47 9.48 -1.69
CA LEU A 404 -16.15 10.33 -0.73
C LEU A 404 -15.36 11.63 -0.57
N LYS A 405 -16.07 12.73 -0.28
CA LYS A 405 -15.49 14.00 0.11
C LYS A 405 -15.54 14.13 1.62
N LEU A 406 -14.45 14.58 2.21
CA LEU A 406 -14.44 15.00 3.60
C LEU A 406 -14.97 16.44 3.65
N GLU A 407 -16.07 16.63 4.36
CA GLU A 407 -16.74 17.91 4.53
C GLU A 407 -16.95 18.23 6.00
N GLU A 408 -17.14 19.49 6.30
CA GLU A 408 -17.53 19.97 7.63
C GLU A 408 -18.95 20.53 7.56
N LYS A 409 -19.89 19.90 8.29
CA LYS A 409 -21.30 20.30 8.34
C LYS A 409 -21.73 20.46 9.80
N GLY A 410 -22.15 21.69 10.14
CA GLY A 410 -22.57 21.98 11.52
C GLY A 410 -21.47 21.73 12.58
N GLY A 411 -20.22 22.01 12.24
CA GLY A 411 -19.07 21.78 13.13
C GLY A 411 -18.65 20.31 13.31
N LYS A 412 -19.22 19.41 12.51
CA LYS A 412 -18.86 17.97 12.51
C LYS A 412 -18.30 17.57 11.14
N TYR A 413 -17.29 16.70 11.15
CA TYR A 413 -16.78 16.09 9.93
C TYR A 413 -17.72 15.00 9.43
N VAL A 414 -17.93 14.94 8.12
CA VAL A 414 -18.72 13.93 7.43
C VAL A 414 -18.02 13.47 6.16
N LEU A 415 -18.22 12.21 5.78
CA LEU A 415 -17.79 11.66 4.52
C LEU A 415 -18.99 11.54 3.60
N THR A 416 -19.06 12.38 2.57
CA THR A 416 -20.19 12.45 1.64
C THR A 416 -19.82 11.73 0.34
N PRO A 417 -20.61 10.72 -0.13
CA PRO A 417 -20.40 10.09 -1.42
C PRO A 417 -20.36 11.10 -2.57
N ALA A 418 -19.42 10.94 -3.47
CA ALA A 418 -19.25 11.79 -4.64
C ALA A 418 -19.46 11.05 -5.94
N TRP A 419 -18.81 9.90 -6.09
CA TRP A 419 -18.97 9.06 -7.28
C TRP A 419 -18.68 7.58 -6.98
N ILE A 420 -19.22 6.72 -7.84
CA ILE A 420 -18.88 5.31 -7.96
C ILE A 420 -18.40 5.05 -9.38
N SER A 421 -17.33 4.26 -9.51
CA SER A 421 -16.76 3.88 -10.81
C SER A 421 -17.62 2.87 -11.56
N ARG A 422 -17.15 2.46 -12.71
CA ARG A 422 -17.65 1.28 -13.42
C ARG A 422 -17.45 0.01 -12.61
N ASP A 423 -18.11 -1.09 -13.04
CA ASP A 423 -17.90 -2.45 -12.52
C ASP A 423 -16.49 -2.97 -12.80
N MET A 424 -15.90 -3.65 -11.81
CA MET A 424 -14.57 -4.26 -11.86
C MET A 424 -14.62 -5.62 -11.16
N ASP A 425 -13.95 -6.60 -11.70
CA ASP A 425 -13.87 -7.94 -11.09
C ASP A 425 -12.94 -7.90 -9.88
N LEU A 426 -13.51 -7.71 -8.67
CA LEU A 426 -12.82 -7.45 -7.40
C LEU A 426 -11.87 -6.24 -7.47
N ALA A 427 -12.43 -5.05 -7.32
CA ALA A 427 -11.66 -3.81 -7.35
C ALA A 427 -10.62 -3.76 -6.22
N GLU A 428 -9.37 -3.52 -6.57
CA GLU A 428 -8.25 -3.44 -5.64
C GLU A 428 -7.97 -2.00 -5.17
N PRO A 429 -7.26 -1.85 -4.02
CA PRO A 429 -6.94 -0.54 -3.46
C PRO A 429 -6.38 0.44 -4.49
N PRO A 430 -7.01 1.61 -4.65
CA PRO A 430 -6.56 2.60 -5.62
C PRO A 430 -5.31 3.33 -5.15
N VAL A 431 -4.57 3.88 -6.11
CA VAL A 431 -3.52 4.87 -5.91
C VAL A 431 -3.81 6.11 -6.75
N ILE A 432 -3.39 7.28 -6.30
CA ILE A 432 -3.71 8.54 -6.95
C ILE A 432 -2.44 9.28 -7.33
N ALA A 433 -2.43 9.83 -8.56
CA ALA A 433 -1.37 10.68 -9.05
C ALA A 433 -1.96 11.73 -9.99
N ASN A 434 -1.65 13.00 -9.76
CA ASN A 434 -1.97 14.13 -10.65
C ASN A 434 -3.43 14.16 -11.17
N GLY A 435 -4.40 13.92 -10.28
CA GLY A 435 -5.83 13.94 -10.60
C GLY A 435 -6.36 12.69 -11.31
N VAL A 436 -5.56 11.62 -11.37
CA VAL A 436 -5.94 10.32 -11.93
C VAL A 436 -5.91 9.28 -10.83
N VAL A 437 -6.97 8.49 -10.72
CA VAL A 437 -7.05 7.29 -9.87
C VAL A 437 -6.68 6.08 -10.70
N TYR A 438 -5.70 5.33 -10.25
CA TYR A 438 -5.33 4.04 -10.82
C TYR A 438 -5.77 2.94 -9.89
N THR A 439 -6.43 1.95 -10.43
CA THR A 439 -6.89 0.75 -9.74
C THR A 439 -6.88 -0.42 -10.71
N TYR A 440 -7.15 -1.59 -10.25
CA TYR A 440 -7.34 -2.75 -11.12
C TYR A 440 -8.42 -3.68 -10.57
N GLY A 441 -9.12 -4.35 -11.49
CA GLY A 441 -9.86 -5.56 -11.16
C GLY A 441 -8.86 -6.70 -11.06
N SER A 442 -8.85 -7.41 -9.93
CA SER A 442 -7.85 -8.46 -9.70
C SER A 442 -8.02 -9.67 -10.60
N GLY A 443 -9.25 -9.97 -10.97
CA GLY A 443 -9.61 -11.16 -11.75
C GLY A 443 -9.49 -12.47 -10.96
N GLU A 444 -9.12 -12.42 -9.67
CA GLU A 444 -9.01 -13.64 -8.87
C GLU A 444 -10.39 -14.21 -8.51
N ASP A 445 -10.44 -15.51 -8.29
CA ASP A 445 -11.59 -16.13 -7.63
C ASP A 445 -11.44 -15.98 -6.10
N ALA A 446 -12.32 -15.16 -5.50
CA ALA A 446 -12.32 -14.89 -4.06
C ALA A 446 -13.13 -15.89 -3.25
N THR A 447 -13.74 -16.90 -3.88
CA THR A 447 -14.58 -17.89 -3.21
C THR A 447 -13.79 -18.65 -2.15
N GLN A 448 -14.15 -18.46 -0.87
CA GLN A 448 -13.48 -19.11 0.26
C GLN A 448 -14.36 -20.17 0.95
N ALA A 449 -15.63 -20.31 0.57
CA ALA A 449 -16.52 -21.32 1.09
C ALA A 449 -16.98 -22.26 -0.01
N THR A 450 -17.06 -23.57 0.27
CA THR A 450 -17.65 -24.56 -0.63
C THR A 450 -19.17 -24.63 -0.45
N ALA A 451 -19.88 -25.18 -1.43
CA ALA A 451 -21.34 -25.40 -1.35
C ALA A 451 -21.73 -26.29 -0.15
N GLU A 452 -20.81 -27.15 0.30
CA GLU A 452 -21.01 -28.04 1.47
C GLU A 452 -20.67 -27.35 2.81
N GLY A 453 -20.33 -26.04 2.78
CA GLY A 453 -20.02 -25.27 3.97
C GLY A 453 -18.58 -25.41 4.48
N GLY A 454 -17.68 -26.01 3.70
CA GLY A 454 -16.25 -26.06 3.99
C GLY A 454 -15.52 -24.80 3.54
N LEU A 455 -14.38 -24.49 4.16
CA LEU A 455 -13.53 -23.41 3.70
C LEU A 455 -12.74 -23.83 2.45
N ASN A 456 -12.68 -22.95 1.45
CA ASN A 456 -11.90 -23.09 0.24
C ASN A 456 -10.82 -21.99 0.16
N SER A 457 -9.75 -22.16 0.91
CA SER A 457 -8.58 -21.28 0.84
C SER A 457 -7.48 -21.84 -0.07
N SER A 458 -7.73 -22.94 -0.75
CA SER A 458 -6.74 -23.69 -1.53
C SER A 458 -6.51 -23.06 -2.90
N ALA A 459 -5.25 -22.72 -3.19
CA ALA A 459 -4.82 -22.20 -4.47
C ALA A 459 -5.17 -23.13 -5.67
N PRO A 460 -5.03 -24.47 -5.61
CA PRO A 460 -5.42 -25.35 -6.71
C PRO A 460 -6.88 -25.27 -7.13
N ARG A 461 -7.77 -24.85 -6.23
CA ARG A 461 -9.18 -24.65 -6.57
C ARG A 461 -9.47 -23.26 -7.13
N ARG A 462 -8.83 -22.23 -6.59
CA ARG A 462 -9.07 -20.82 -6.96
C ARG A 462 -8.38 -20.41 -8.25
N ILE A 463 -7.14 -20.87 -8.47
CA ILE A 463 -6.35 -20.51 -9.67
C ILE A 463 -7.10 -20.81 -11.00
N PRO A 464 -7.68 -22.00 -11.23
CA PRO A 464 -8.36 -22.30 -12.49
C PRO A 464 -9.64 -21.49 -12.73
N LEU A 465 -10.24 -20.92 -11.70
CA LEU A 465 -11.44 -20.10 -11.76
C LEU A 465 -11.14 -18.61 -11.89
N SER A 466 -9.88 -18.22 -11.66
CA SER A 466 -9.43 -16.85 -11.76
C SER A 466 -9.31 -16.42 -13.22
N LYS A 467 -9.61 -15.14 -13.48
CA LYS A 467 -9.51 -14.48 -14.79
C LYS A 467 -8.22 -13.65 -14.83
N HIS A 468 -8.04 -12.87 -15.88
CA HIS A 468 -6.94 -11.91 -15.97
C HIS A 468 -7.28 -10.59 -15.24
N ALA A 469 -6.27 -9.96 -14.66
CA ALA A 469 -6.41 -8.62 -14.09
C ALA A 469 -6.58 -7.56 -15.19
N VAL A 470 -7.27 -6.47 -14.85
CA VAL A 470 -7.47 -5.33 -15.74
C VAL A 470 -7.09 -4.05 -15.03
N LEU A 471 -6.08 -3.34 -15.53
CA LEU A 471 -5.69 -2.01 -15.05
C LEU A 471 -6.65 -0.95 -15.58
N TYR A 472 -7.10 -0.05 -14.70
CA TYR A 472 -7.92 1.12 -15.02
C TYR A 472 -7.26 2.41 -14.56
N ALA A 473 -7.42 3.47 -15.38
CA ALA A 473 -7.21 4.85 -14.95
C ALA A 473 -8.54 5.60 -14.98
N LEU A 474 -8.88 6.27 -13.89
CA LEU A 474 -10.14 6.99 -13.72
C LEU A 474 -9.87 8.46 -13.43
N ASP A 475 -10.78 9.32 -13.85
CA ASP A 475 -10.80 10.72 -13.44
C ASP A 475 -11.10 10.82 -11.93
N ALA A 476 -10.22 11.43 -11.16
CA ALA A 476 -10.32 11.44 -9.70
C ALA A 476 -11.51 12.26 -9.16
N GLN A 477 -12.07 13.16 -9.96
CA GLN A 477 -13.22 13.97 -9.53
C GLN A 477 -14.57 13.36 -9.90
N THR A 478 -14.63 12.51 -10.93
CA THR A 478 -15.87 11.97 -11.49
C THR A 478 -15.96 10.45 -11.49
N GLY A 479 -14.85 9.74 -11.31
CA GLY A 479 -14.77 8.28 -11.42
C GLY A 479 -14.91 7.75 -12.85
N ARG A 480 -15.01 8.63 -13.86
CA ARG A 480 -15.12 8.24 -15.27
C ARG A 480 -13.85 7.54 -15.73
N GLU A 481 -14.00 6.42 -16.43
CA GLU A 481 -12.89 5.73 -17.06
C GLU A 481 -12.18 6.61 -18.09
N LEU A 482 -10.86 6.68 -17.97
CA LEU A 482 -9.96 7.34 -18.91
C LEU A 482 -9.15 6.32 -19.70
N TYR A 483 -8.85 5.17 -19.10
CA TYR A 483 -8.10 4.06 -19.70
C TYR A 483 -8.48 2.72 -19.09
N SER A 484 -8.43 1.69 -19.93
CA SER A 484 -8.51 0.28 -19.52
C SER A 484 -7.47 -0.53 -20.30
N SER A 485 -6.74 -1.41 -19.60
CA SER A 485 -5.82 -2.35 -20.26
C SER A 485 -6.53 -3.46 -21.02
N GLY A 486 -7.84 -3.64 -20.83
CA GLY A 486 -8.58 -4.74 -21.45
C GLY A 486 -7.91 -6.10 -21.19
N THR A 487 -7.62 -6.84 -22.24
CA THR A 487 -7.01 -8.19 -22.18
C THR A 487 -5.47 -8.19 -22.27
N GLN A 488 -4.81 -7.04 -22.12
CA GLN A 488 -3.34 -6.96 -22.28
C GLN A 488 -2.58 -7.63 -21.12
N VAL A 489 -3.15 -7.66 -19.92
CA VAL A 489 -2.65 -8.44 -18.78
C VAL A 489 -3.20 -9.86 -18.93
N THR A 490 -2.37 -10.87 -18.70
CA THR A 490 -2.72 -12.26 -19.05
C THR A 490 -3.01 -13.16 -17.87
N SER A 491 -2.78 -12.69 -16.65
CA SER A 491 -3.03 -13.45 -15.40
C SER A 491 -3.69 -12.58 -14.35
N PHE A 492 -4.27 -13.20 -13.35
CA PHE A 492 -4.85 -12.50 -12.21
C PHE A 492 -3.77 -11.92 -11.29
N ASN A 493 -4.21 -11.08 -10.37
CA ASN A 493 -3.40 -10.53 -9.30
C ASN A 493 -4.00 -10.91 -7.94
N HIS A 494 -3.17 -11.21 -6.94
CA HIS A 494 -3.60 -11.39 -5.57
C HIS A 494 -2.79 -10.45 -4.67
N PHE A 495 -3.38 -9.32 -4.30
CA PHE A 495 -2.82 -8.32 -3.39
C PHE A 495 -1.42 -7.78 -3.73
N SER A 496 -0.97 -7.82 -5.00
CA SER A 496 0.34 -7.29 -5.40
C SER A 496 0.40 -5.76 -5.48
N GLY A 497 -0.74 -5.06 -5.33
CA GLY A 497 -0.81 -3.60 -5.32
C GLY A 497 -0.36 -2.91 -6.61
N LEU A 498 -0.48 -1.59 -6.63
CA LEU A 498 0.01 -0.70 -7.69
C LEU A 498 1.06 0.26 -7.16
N SER A 499 1.97 0.66 -8.05
CA SER A 499 2.93 1.73 -7.78
C SER A 499 3.02 2.67 -8.98
N ILE A 500 3.20 3.97 -8.70
CA ILE A 500 3.25 4.99 -9.74
C ILE A 500 4.40 5.94 -9.46
N ALA A 501 5.21 6.19 -10.46
CA ALA A 501 6.20 7.26 -10.46
C ALA A 501 6.66 7.59 -11.88
N ASN A 502 6.94 8.85 -12.14
CA ASN A 502 7.67 9.34 -13.31
C ASN A 502 7.06 8.88 -14.64
N GLY A 503 5.74 8.95 -14.76
CA GLY A 503 5.02 8.57 -15.98
C GLY A 503 4.87 7.07 -16.19
N ARG A 504 5.04 6.26 -15.14
CA ARG A 504 4.94 4.79 -15.19
C ARG A 504 4.02 4.25 -14.11
N VAL A 505 3.24 3.21 -14.48
CA VAL A 505 2.37 2.43 -13.59
C VAL A 505 2.82 0.97 -13.64
N TYR A 506 2.96 0.35 -12.49
CA TYR A 506 3.50 -1.01 -12.36
C TYR A 506 2.45 -1.95 -11.78
N LEU A 507 2.29 -3.12 -12.39
CA LEU A 507 1.39 -4.19 -11.95
C LEU A 507 2.09 -5.54 -12.06
N GLY A 508 2.23 -6.24 -10.94
CA GLY A 508 2.67 -7.63 -10.89
C GLY A 508 1.49 -8.58 -11.01
N THR A 509 1.66 -9.77 -11.57
CA THR A 509 0.63 -10.80 -11.67
C THR A 509 1.07 -12.13 -11.07
N PHE A 510 0.10 -13.00 -10.82
CA PHE A 510 0.30 -14.29 -10.16
C PHE A 510 1.30 -15.18 -10.90
N ASP A 511 1.29 -15.16 -12.23
CA ASP A 511 2.25 -15.92 -13.04
C ASP A 511 3.68 -15.35 -13.05
N GLY A 512 3.99 -14.37 -12.20
CA GLY A 512 5.32 -13.76 -12.10
C GLY A 512 5.66 -12.78 -13.22
N MET A 513 4.67 -12.30 -13.99
CA MET A 513 4.88 -11.20 -14.92
C MET A 513 4.81 -9.86 -14.21
N LEU A 514 5.75 -8.99 -14.51
CA LEU A 514 5.70 -7.58 -14.13
C LEU A 514 5.45 -6.73 -15.36
N TYR A 515 4.38 -5.95 -15.32
CA TYR A 515 4.00 -5.01 -16.38
C TYR A 515 4.36 -3.59 -15.99
N CYS A 516 4.87 -2.83 -16.93
CA CYS A 516 5.07 -1.39 -16.84
C CYS A 516 4.25 -0.71 -17.93
N PHE A 517 3.28 0.09 -17.51
CA PHE A 517 2.48 0.93 -18.39
C PHE A 517 3.04 2.36 -18.39
N GLY A 518 2.95 3.03 -19.54
CA GLY A 518 3.40 4.41 -19.72
C GLY A 518 2.96 4.98 -21.06
N LEU A 519 3.34 6.21 -21.32
CA LEU A 519 3.09 6.90 -22.60
C LEU A 519 4.07 6.45 -23.67
#